data_a9636bf5edb1ca16cc68e4671052a7ec
#
_entry.id   a9636bf5edb1ca16cc68e4671052a7ec
#
_cell.length_a   1.000
_cell.length_b   1.000
_cell.length_c   1.000
_cell.angle_alpha   90.00
_cell.angle_beta   90.00
_cell.angle_gamma   90.00
#
_symmetry.space_group_name_H-M   'P 1'
#
loop_
_entity.id
_entity.type
_entity.pdbx_description
1 polymer ?
#
loop_
_entity_poly.entity_id
_entity_poly.type
_entity_poly.pdbx_seq_one_letter_code
_entity_poly.pdbx_strand_id
1 'polypeptide(L)'
;MKTLEKKYSVAAFVDILGYKDLIQNDSLEREIELFNDLKNTIDIALAGTVESAKSMFNFLDSKYESSERISDRLKVKQFSDNIYFSFDYEEQSDIDLYFGIYIISNISSLYQRLMLGKGYFVRGGIACGLNMVDKNFIFSTALIKAVETEKDTIYPRITMHSELKEKFLSGQENPFKEITQGLYIQDWAEHVFLNPYNQTSRNIKVMGSLPQDELLQIEEAITKTQKRVINKMNKGFAHLFDDKQFNSIARGHISKKIKKYKNRNQSVYEKYLWSRNFLNWVDNKQSDLTFKYV
;
A
#
# COMPACT_ATOMS: atom_id res chain seq x y z
N MET A 1 28.51 -20.43 4.84
CA MET A 1 27.04 -20.34 4.89
C MET A 1 26.70 -19.10 5.69
N LYS A 2 25.98 -18.11 5.12
CA LYS A 2 25.40 -17.03 5.95
C LYS A 2 24.34 -17.69 6.83
N THR A 3 24.48 -17.57 8.14
CA THR A 3 23.47 -18.03 9.10
C THR A 3 22.18 -17.27 8.80
N LEU A 4 21.11 -17.97 8.47
CA LEU A 4 19.79 -17.37 8.30
C LEU A 4 19.32 -16.94 9.68
N GLU A 5 19.19 -15.63 9.87
CA GLU A 5 18.67 -15.05 11.10
C GLU A 5 17.15 -14.90 11.02
N LYS A 6 16.48 -15.35 12.06
CA LYS A 6 15.06 -15.17 12.26
C LYS A 6 14.85 -13.77 12.85
N LYS A 7 14.11 -12.91 12.15
CA LYS A 7 13.86 -11.51 12.55
C LYS A 7 12.37 -11.27 12.71
N TYR A 8 12.01 -10.27 13.48
CA TYR A 8 10.64 -9.75 13.45
C TYR A 8 10.46 -8.87 12.23
N SER A 9 9.30 -8.99 11.57
CA SER A 9 8.99 -8.17 10.40
C SER A 9 7.53 -7.76 10.39
N VAL A 10 7.27 -6.58 9.86
CA VAL A 10 5.95 -6.23 9.30
C VAL A 10 5.94 -6.73 7.87
N ALA A 11 4.87 -7.41 7.47
CA ALA A 11 4.76 -7.99 6.14
C ALA A 11 3.39 -7.75 5.53
N ALA A 12 3.37 -7.59 4.21
CA ALA A 12 2.15 -7.58 3.41
C ALA A 12 2.16 -8.74 2.41
N PHE A 13 1.01 -9.37 2.25
CA PHE A 13 0.72 -10.31 1.17
C PHE A 13 -0.42 -9.73 0.35
N VAL A 14 -0.21 -9.61 -0.97
CA VAL A 14 -1.15 -8.95 -1.89
C VAL A 14 -1.40 -9.84 -3.10
N ASP A 15 -2.68 -10.05 -3.42
CA ASP A 15 -3.19 -10.90 -4.50
C ASP A 15 -3.93 -10.07 -5.55
N ILE A 16 -3.87 -10.47 -6.83
CA ILE A 16 -4.57 -9.83 -7.93
C ILE A 16 -5.92 -10.51 -8.14
N LEU A 17 -6.99 -9.76 -7.92
CA LEU A 17 -8.34 -10.25 -8.11
C LEU A 17 -8.65 -10.58 -9.58
N GLY A 18 -9.01 -11.87 -9.81
CA GLY A 18 -9.37 -12.36 -11.13
C GLY A 18 -8.19 -12.62 -12.05
N TYR A 19 -6.99 -12.83 -11.51
CA TYR A 19 -5.78 -13.15 -12.27
C TYR A 19 -5.97 -14.36 -13.19
N LYS A 20 -6.61 -15.43 -12.71
CA LYS A 20 -6.92 -16.61 -13.52
C LYS A 20 -7.68 -16.24 -14.81
N ASP A 21 -8.68 -15.37 -14.71
CA ASP A 21 -9.46 -14.94 -15.87
C ASP A 21 -8.61 -14.08 -16.82
N LEU A 22 -7.64 -13.33 -16.29
CA LEU A 22 -6.73 -12.52 -17.10
C LEU A 22 -5.78 -13.40 -17.94
N ILE A 23 -5.26 -14.50 -17.36
CA ILE A 23 -4.32 -15.38 -18.05
C ILE A 23 -5.04 -16.37 -18.99
N GLN A 24 -6.22 -16.89 -18.63
CA GLN A 24 -6.89 -17.93 -19.42
C GLN A 24 -7.67 -17.41 -20.61
N ASN A 25 -8.06 -16.13 -20.61
CA ASN A 25 -8.99 -15.57 -21.59
C ASN A 25 -8.39 -14.43 -22.43
N ASP A 26 -7.12 -14.09 -22.23
CA ASP A 26 -6.47 -13.01 -22.95
C ASP A 26 -5.46 -13.50 -24.01
N SER A 27 -5.05 -12.62 -24.92
CA SER A 27 -3.99 -12.89 -25.88
C SER A 27 -2.61 -12.85 -25.24
N LEU A 28 -1.62 -13.48 -25.88
CA LEU A 28 -0.22 -13.45 -25.42
C LEU A 28 0.31 -12.02 -25.24
N GLU A 29 -0.11 -11.09 -26.12
CA GLU A 29 0.31 -9.68 -26.00
C GLU A 29 -0.18 -9.08 -24.68
N ARG A 30 -1.39 -9.42 -24.25
CA ARG A 30 -1.97 -8.92 -23.01
C ARG A 30 -1.36 -9.55 -21.77
N GLU A 31 -0.94 -10.79 -21.85
CA GLU A 31 -0.15 -11.45 -20.79
C GLU A 31 1.22 -10.78 -20.62
N ILE A 32 1.89 -10.44 -21.73
CA ILE A 32 3.17 -9.70 -21.72
C ILE A 32 2.95 -8.29 -21.14
N GLU A 33 1.86 -7.60 -21.51
CA GLU A 33 1.51 -6.29 -20.95
C GLU A 33 1.31 -6.38 -19.44
N LEU A 34 0.53 -7.35 -18.96
CA LEU A 34 0.33 -7.59 -17.53
C LEU A 34 1.64 -7.84 -16.80
N PHE A 35 2.51 -8.70 -17.35
CA PHE A 35 3.82 -8.98 -16.76
C PHE A 35 4.67 -7.72 -16.62
N ASN A 36 4.71 -6.89 -17.67
CA ASN A 36 5.44 -5.63 -17.66
C ASN A 36 4.83 -4.62 -16.68
N ASP A 37 3.50 -4.54 -16.60
CA ASP A 37 2.79 -3.68 -15.65
C ASP A 37 3.10 -4.10 -14.20
N LEU A 38 3.08 -5.39 -13.89
CA LEU A 38 3.44 -5.92 -12.58
C LEU A 38 4.86 -5.54 -12.19
N LYS A 39 5.83 -5.81 -13.05
CA LYS A 39 7.24 -5.49 -12.80
C LYS A 39 7.45 -3.99 -12.59
N ASN A 40 6.97 -3.17 -13.51
CA ASN A 40 7.11 -1.72 -13.42
C ASN A 40 6.41 -1.16 -12.17
N THR A 41 5.26 -1.68 -11.81
CA THR A 41 4.49 -1.25 -10.63
C THR A 41 5.27 -1.53 -9.34
N ILE A 42 5.90 -2.71 -9.24
CA ILE A 42 6.73 -3.08 -8.09
C ILE A 42 7.94 -2.15 -8.00
N ASP A 43 8.66 -1.95 -9.09
CA ASP A 43 9.87 -1.11 -9.13
C ASP A 43 9.54 0.35 -8.73
N ILE A 44 8.42 0.88 -9.22
CA ILE A 44 7.95 2.23 -8.88
C ILE A 44 7.53 2.32 -7.41
N ALA A 45 6.78 1.33 -6.90
CA ALA A 45 6.33 1.32 -5.51
C ALA A 45 7.51 1.24 -4.54
N LEU A 46 8.52 0.43 -4.85
CA LEU A 46 9.77 0.35 -4.09
C LEU A 46 10.53 1.67 -4.10
N ALA A 47 10.81 2.21 -5.29
CA ALA A 47 11.56 3.46 -5.43
C ALA A 47 10.84 4.63 -4.73
N GLY A 48 9.52 4.75 -4.90
CA GLY A 48 8.72 5.79 -4.27
C GLY A 48 8.71 5.69 -2.76
N THR A 49 8.60 4.48 -2.21
CA THR A 49 8.62 4.25 -0.76
C THR A 49 9.99 4.55 -0.15
N VAL A 50 11.08 4.10 -0.77
CA VAL A 50 12.45 4.38 -0.30
C VAL A 50 12.74 5.87 -0.31
N GLU A 51 12.37 6.60 -1.36
CA GLU A 51 12.57 8.05 -1.42
C GLU A 51 11.69 8.79 -0.40
N SER A 52 10.44 8.36 -0.19
CA SER A 52 9.56 8.91 0.84
C SER A 52 10.14 8.71 2.25
N ALA A 53 10.66 7.51 2.53
CA ALA A 53 11.30 7.20 3.80
C ALA A 53 12.57 8.03 4.04
N LYS A 54 13.40 8.23 3.02
CA LYS A 54 14.59 9.11 3.09
C LYS A 54 14.22 10.55 3.44
N SER A 55 13.18 11.09 2.79
CA SER A 55 12.70 12.44 3.08
C SER A 55 12.23 12.57 4.52
N MET A 56 11.60 11.54 5.05
CA MET A 56 11.12 11.48 6.42
C MET A 56 12.25 11.37 7.46
N PHE A 57 13.30 10.60 7.18
CA PHE A 57 14.48 10.54 8.06
C PHE A 57 15.20 11.89 8.17
N ASN A 58 15.29 12.63 7.08
CA ASN A 58 15.86 13.98 7.11
C ASN A 58 15.05 14.95 8.00
N PHE A 59 13.76 14.65 8.22
CA PHE A 59 12.88 15.43 9.07
C PHE A 59 12.93 15.01 10.55
N LEU A 60 12.99 13.70 10.84
CA LEU A 60 12.96 13.16 12.21
C LEU A 60 14.28 13.31 12.97
N ASP A 61 15.21 14.14 12.45
CA ASP A 61 16.53 14.41 13.00
C ASP A 61 17.40 13.15 13.18
N SER A 62 18.43 13.06 12.40
CA SER A 62 19.63 12.19 12.35
C SER A 62 19.82 11.00 13.31
N LYS A 63 18.91 10.76 14.28
CA LYS A 63 18.93 9.61 15.20
C LYS A 63 18.54 8.29 14.51
N TYR A 64 17.84 8.37 13.38
CA TYR A 64 17.47 7.20 12.60
C TYR A 64 18.40 7.07 11.42
N GLU A 65 19.16 6.01 11.43
CA GLU A 65 20.28 5.71 10.58
C GLU A 65 19.96 5.68 9.07
N SER A 66 21.04 5.86 8.29
CA SER A 66 21.16 6.02 6.85
C SER A 66 20.23 5.17 5.97
N SER A 67 19.86 5.76 4.83
CA SER A 67 19.06 5.16 3.73
C SER A 67 19.55 3.78 3.23
N GLU A 68 20.80 3.41 3.46
CA GLU A 68 21.36 2.10 3.12
C GLU A 68 20.68 0.98 3.89
N ARG A 69 20.31 1.22 5.16
CA ARG A 69 19.64 0.22 5.98
C ARG A 69 18.18 -0.06 5.60
N ILE A 70 17.47 0.86 4.95
CA ILE A 70 16.09 0.59 4.48
C ILE A 70 16.11 -0.52 3.43
N SER A 71 17.02 -0.44 2.47
CA SER A 71 17.13 -1.42 1.39
C SER A 71 17.50 -2.82 1.90
N ASP A 72 18.31 -2.90 2.95
CA ASP A 72 18.72 -4.19 3.54
C ASP A 72 17.59 -4.86 4.33
N ARG A 73 16.72 -4.05 4.94
CA ARG A 73 15.58 -4.51 5.75
C ARG A 73 14.32 -4.79 4.93
N LEU A 74 14.16 -4.15 3.77
CA LEU A 74 13.03 -4.32 2.88
C LEU A 74 13.26 -5.49 1.93
N LYS A 75 12.36 -6.47 1.96
CA LYS A 75 12.42 -7.66 1.09
C LYS A 75 11.15 -7.75 0.26
N VAL A 76 11.33 -8.19 -0.99
CA VAL A 76 10.22 -8.38 -1.92
C VAL A 76 10.33 -9.74 -2.57
N LYS A 77 9.21 -10.45 -2.62
CA LYS A 77 9.08 -11.73 -3.33
C LYS A 77 7.80 -11.72 -4.15
N GLN A 78 7.90 -12.18 -5.37
CA GLN A 78 6.75 -12.35 -6.26
C GLN A 78 6.53 -13.82 -6.55
N PHE A 79 5.26 -14.25 -6.48
CA PHE A 79 4.82 -15.61 -6.76
C PHE A 79 3.60 -15.54 -7.68
N SER A 80 3.78 -15.70 -9.00
CA SER A 80 2.67 -15.57 -9.94
C SER A 80 1.96 -14.21 -9.81
N ASP A 81 0.73 -14.18 -9.37
CA ASP A 81 -0.13 -13.02 -9.11
C ASP A 81 0.00 -12.46 -7.69
N ASN A 82 0.74 -13.14 -6.84
CA ASN A 82 0.92 -12.72 -5.45
C ASN A 82 2.25 -12.01 -5.27
N ILE A 83 2.24 -10.97 -4.46
CA ILE A 83 3.45 -10.28 -4.03
C ILE A 83 3.54 -10.25 -2.51
N TYR A 84 4.74 -10.47 -2.01
CA TYR A 84 5.08 -10.38 -0.60
C TYR A 84 6.08 -9.26 -0.40
N PHE A 85 5.76 -8.33 0.48
CA PHE A 85 6.65 -7.31 0.99
C PHE A 85 6.92 -7.59 2.46
N SER A 86 8.15 -7.44 2.94
CA SER A 86 8.43 -7.44 4.37
C SER A 86 9.53 -6.46 4.73
N PHE A 87 9.42 -5.90 5.92
CA PHE A 87 10.40 -4.99 6.50
C PHE A 87 10.76 -5.46 7.90
N ASP A 88 12.05 -5.77 8.11
CA ASP A 88 12.55 -6.26 9.38
C ASP A 88 12.60 -5.12 10.41
N TYR A 89 12.22 -5.40 11.68
CA TYR A 89 12.27 -4.46 12.79
C TYR A 89 12.83 -5.11 14.06
N GLU A 90 13.33 -4.29 14.98
CA GLU A 90 13.83 -4.73 16.29
C GLU A 90 12.63 -5.02 17.22
N GLU A 91 12.53 -6.26 17.74
CA GLU A 91 11.38 -6.74 18.52
C GLU A 91 11.02 -5.85 19.73
N GLN A 92 12.03 -5.29 20.39
CA GLN A 92 11.86 -4.50 21.60
C GLN A 92 11.69 -2.99 21.34
N SER A 93 11.57 -2.59 20.07
CA SER A 93 11.45 -1.19 19.66
C SER A 93 10.09 -0.92 19.01
N ASP A 94 9.19 -0.31 19.77
CA ASP A 94 7.89 0.13 19.23
C ASP A 94 8.06 1.13 18.08
N ILE A 95 9.04 2.04 18.18
CA ILE A 95 9.34 3.01 17.13
C ILE A 95 9.74 2.30 15.84
N ASP A 96 10.56 1.26 15.95
CA ASP A 96 11.00 0.51 14.78
C ASP A 96 9.87 -0.33 14.18
N LEU A 97 8.97 -0.85 15.01
CA LEU A 97 7.71 -1.48 14.57
C LEU A 97 6.84 -0.47 13.79
N TYR A 98 6.61 0.73 14.34
CA TYR A 98 5.82 1.77 13.66
C TYR A 98 6.45 2.21 12.35
N PHE A 99 7.77 2.28 12.29
CA PHE A 99 8.49 2.53 11.06
C PHE A 99 8.28 1.41 10.03
N GLY A 100 8.36 0.16 10.46
CA GLY A 100 8.04 -1.01 9.63
C GLY A 100 6.60 -0.97 9.10
N ILE A 101 5.62 -0.61 9.96
CA ILE A 101 4.22 -0.42 9.55
C ILE A 101 4.11 0.68 8.48
N TYR A 102 4.79 1.81 8.69
CA TYR A 102 4.81 2.92 7.73
C TYR A 102 5.37 2.49 6.37
N ILE A 103 6.52 1.82 6.34
CA ILE A 103 7.17 1.37 5.10
C ILE A 103 6.27 0.39 4.33
N ILE A 104 5.79 -0.66 5.01
CA ILE A 104 4.97 -1.70 4.37
C ILE A 104 3.62 -1.14 3.90
N SER A 105 3.03 -0.23 4.65
CA SER A 105 1.77 0.38 4.26
C SER A 105 1.92 1.34 3.08
N ASN A 106 3.01 2.11 3.03
CA ASN A 106 3.25 3.00 1.89
C ASN A 106 3.51 2.22 0.60
N ILE A 107 4.39 1.19 0.63
CA ILE A 107 4.64 0.39 -0.57
C ILE A 107 3.38 -0.33 -1.03
N SER A 108 2.61 -0.89 -0.11
CA SER A 108 1.37 -1.62 -0.43
C SER A 108 0.28 -0.69 -0.97
N SER A 109 0.11 0.50 -0.39
CA SER A 109 -0.84 1.51 -0.88
C SER A 109 -0.46 2.05 -2.25
N LEU A 110 0.83 2.33 -2.48
CA LEU A 110 1.32 2.78 -3.77
C LEU A 110 1.18 1.68 -4.83
N TYR A 111 1.53 0.44 -4.49
CA TYR A 111 1.30 -0.71 -5.37
C TYR A 111 -0.18 -0.86 -5.74
N GLN A 112 -1.09 -0.83 -4.74
CA GLN A 112 -2.53 -0.90 -4.97
C GLN A 112 -3.02 0.24 -5.89
N ARG A 113 -2.54 1.46 -5.68
CA ARG A 113 -2.87 2.62 -6.50
C ARG A 113 -2.44 2.45 -7.95
N LEU A 114 -1.20 2.06 -8.18
CA LEU A 114 -0.64 1.85 -9.51
C LEU A 114 -1.35 0.72 -10.26
N MET A 115 -1.62 -0.39 -9.58
CA MET A 115 -2.37 -1.52 -10.14
C MET A 115 -3.80 -1.11 -10.52
N LEU A 116 -4.50 -0.39 -9.64
CA LEU A 116 -5.84 0.12 -9.91
C LEU A 116 -5.84 1.12 -11.08
N GLY A 117 -4.81 1.96 -11.20
CA GLY A 117 -4.62 2.87 -12.33
C GLY A 117 -4.50 2.14 -13.68
N LYS A 118 -4.05 0.88 -13.67
CA LYS A 118 -4.00 -0.01 -14.83
C LYS A 118 -5.27 -0.87 -15.00
N GLY A 119 -6.23 -0.77 -14.08
CA GLY A 119 -7.47 -1.54 -14.09
C GLY A 119 -7.39 -2.90 -13.43
N TYR A 120 -6.28 -3.19 -12.72
CA TYR A 120 -6.12 -4.39 -11.91
C TYR A 120 -6.51 -4.09 -10.47
N PHE A 121 -7.38 -4.91 -9.91
CA PHE A 121 -7.82 -4.80 -8.53
C PHE A 121 -7.04 -5.78 -7.68
N VAL A 122 -6.55 -5.32 -6.54
CA VAL A 122 -5.79 -6.14 -5.60
C VAL A 122 -6.49 -6.19 -4.25
N ARG A 123 -6.27 -7.28 -3.53
CA ARG A 123 -6.62 -7.43 -2.13
C ARG A 123 -5.40 -7.94 -1.36
N GLY A 124 -5.39 -7.81 -0.05
CA GLY A 124 -4.23 -8.25 0.72
C GLY A 124 -4.43 -8.15 2.21
N GLY A 125 -3.42 -8.67 2.93
CA GLY A 125 -3.30 -8.53 4.37
C GLY A 125 -1.95 -7.95 4.77
N ILE A 126 -1.93 -7.17 5.86
CA ILE A 126 -0.71 -6.69 6.51
C ILE A 126 -0.68 -7.24 7.93
N ALA A 127 0.43 -7.86 8.32
CA ALA A 127 0.60 -8.44 9.64
C ALA A 127 2.05 -8.30 10.15
N CYS A 128 2.28 -8.58 11.41
CA CYS A 128 3.63 -8.69 11.97
C CYS A 128 3.87 -10.06 12.59
N GLY A 129 5.13 -10.45 12.64
CA GLY A 129 5.56 -11.71 13.23
C GLY A 129 7.00 -12.07 12.88
N LEU A 130 7.39 -13.27 13.28
CA LEU A 130 8.71 -13.80 12.96
C LEU A 130 8.83 -14.08 11.48
N ASN A 131 9.98 -13.76 10.91
CA ASN A 131 10.26 -13.84 9.49
C ASN A 131 11.68 -14.31 9.24
N MET A 132 11.80 -15.22 8.29
CA MET A 132 13.07 -15.70 7.78
C MET A 132 12.95 -15.82 6.27
N VAL A 133 13.60 -14.93 5.55
CA VAL A 133 13.53 -14.85 4.09
C VAL A 133 14.92 -14.96 3.50
N ASP A 134 15.11 -15.92 2.62
CA ASP A 134 16.30 -16.02 1.80
C ASP A 134 15.98 -15.86 0.31
N LYS A 135 16.93 -16.23 -0.55
CA LYS A 135 16.76 -16.14 -2.00
C LYS A 135 15.61 -17.04 -2.49
N ASN A 136 15.40 -18.21 -1.89
CA ASN A 136 14.53 -19.25 -2.39
C ASN A 136 13.30 -19.52 -1.51
N PHE A 137 13.39 -19.24 -0.20
CA PHE A 137 12.40 -19.66 0.79
C PHE A 137 11.93 -18.51 1.67
N ILE A 138 10.68 -18.63 2.14
CA ILE A 138 10.09 -17.78 3.18
C ILE A 138 9.54 -18.70 4.27
N PHE A 139 10.03 -18.54 5.50
CA PHE A 139 9.45 -19.12 6.72
C PHE A 139 9.00 -17.95 7.60
N SER A 140 7.69 -17.71 7.67
CA SER A 140 7.19 -16.46 8.25
C SER A 140 5.82 -16.63 8.88
N THR A 141 5.73 -16.35 10.18
CA THR A 141 4.42 -16.21 10.83
C THR A 141 3.73 -14.92 10.40
N ALA A 142 4.49 -13.87 10.05
CA ALA A 142 3.93 -12.66 9.48
C ALA A 142 3.24 -12.94 8.13
N LEU A 143 3.86 -13.76 7.26
CA LEU A 143 3.23 -14.17 5.99
C LEU A 143 1.95 -14.98 6.24
N ILE A 144 1.96 -15.94 7.16
CA ILE A 144 0.76 -16.75 7.46
C ILE A 144 -0.39 -15.85 7.86
N LYS A 145 -0.19 -14.94 8.83
CA LYS A 145 -1.21 -13.99 9.28
C LYS A 145 -1.66 -13.03 8.16
N ALA A 146 -0.74 -12.58 7.32
CA ALA A 146 -1.09 -11.72 6.18
C ALA A 146 -1.95 -12.45 5.15
N VAL A 147 -1.65 -13.73 4.85
CA VAL A 147 -2.46 -14.59 3.95
C VAL A 147 -3.83 -14.88 4.56
N GLU A 148 -3.92 -15.16 5.86
CA GLU A 148 -5.21 -15.34 6.54
C GLU A 148 -6.05 -14.07 6.45
N THR A 149 -5.46 -12.91 6.73
CA THR A 149 -6.12 -11.60 6.60
C THR A 149 -6.58 -11.32 5.16
N GLU A 150 -5.77 -11.68 4.16
CA GLU A 150 -6.13 -11.57 2.75
C GLU A 150 -7.35 -12.45 2.42
N LYS A 151 -7.39 -13.70 2.87
CA LYS A 151 -8.50 -14.62 2.63
C LYS A 151 -9.81 -14.11 3.24
N ASP A 152 -9.74 -13.52 4.43
CA ASP A 152 -10.91 -12.92 5.11
C ASP A 152 -11.34 -11.60 4.46
N THR A 153 -10.47 -11.01 3.65
CA THR A 153 -10.75 -9.77 2.93
C THR A 153 -11.58 -10.02 1.67
N ILE A 154 -12.89 -9.76 1.74
CA ILE A 154 -13.82 -9.98 0.62
C ILE A 154 -13.62 -8.94 -0.49
N TYR A 155 -13.35 -7.68 -0.10
CA TYR A 155 -13.30 -6.51 -0.99
C TYR A 155 -11.89 -6.23 -1.53
N PRO A 156 -11.76 -5.48 -2.65
CA PRO A 156 -10.45 -5.10 -3.20
C PRO A 156 -9.77 -4.02 -2.34
N ARG A 157 -9.24 -4.45 -1.21
CA ARG A 157 -8.53 -3.61 -0.23
C ARG A 157 -7.39 -4.39 0.42
N ILE A 158 -6.44 -3.70 1.02
CA ILE A 158 -5.36 -4.30 1.81
C ILE A 158 -5.63 -4.01 3.27
N THR A 159 -5.95 -5.05 4.04
CA THR A 159 -6.46 -4.96 5.41
C THR A 159 -5.37 -5.28 6.43
N MET A 160 -5.37 -4.59 7.55
CA MET A 160 -4.46 -4.83 8.66
C MET A 160 -4.98 -5.97 9.53
N HIS A 161 -4.12 -6.92 9.88
CA HIS A 161 -4.42 -8.00 10.83
C HIS A 161 -4.76 -7.44 12.21
N SER A 162 -5.66 -8.09 12.95
CA SER A 162 -6.17 -7.60 14.24
C SER A 162 -5.08 -7.27 15.25
N GLU A 163 -4.12 -8.14 15.46
CA GLU A 163 -3.01 -7.90 16.40
C GLU A 163 -2.18 -6.66 16.01
N LEU A 164 -1.93 -6.46 14.71
CA LEU A 164 -1.18 -5.29 14.24
C LEU A 164 -2.02 -4.02 14.39
N LYS A 165 -3.33 -4.11 14.11
CA LYS A 165 -4.29 -3.03 14.32
C LYS A 165 -4.30 -2.59 15.78
N GLU A 166 -4.37 -3.53 16.73
CA GLU A 166 -4.35 -3.22 18.16
C GLU A 166 -3.09 -2.48 18.55
N LYS A 167 -1.92 -2.99 18.16
CA LYS A 167 -0.63 -2.31 18.40
C LYS A 167 -0.58 -0.91 17.79
N PHE A 168 -1.07 -0.76 16.56
CA PHE A 168 -1.09 0.52 15.85
C PHE A 168 -2.02 1.55 16.50
N LEU A 169 -3.20 1.14 16.97
CA LEU A 169 -4.21 2.03 17.57
C LEU A 169 -3.92 2.36 19.03
N SER A 170 -3.39 1.40 19.82
CA SER A 170 -3.09 1.57 21.24
C SER A 170 -1.82 2.36 21.52
N GLY A 171 -0.96 2.51 20.52
CA GLY A 171 0.31 3.20 20.65
C GLY A 171 0.13 4.70 20.91
N GLN A 172 0.26 5.11 22.19
CA GLN A 172 0.14 6.52 22.59
C GLN A 172 1.27 7.39 22.03
N GLU A 173 2.44 6.80 21.78
CA GLU A 173 3.66 7.47 21.30
C GLU A 173 4.04 7.09 19.87
N ASN A 174 3.06 6.84 19.00
CA ASN A 174 3.36 6.57 17.60
C ASN A 174 3.73 7.86 16.86
N PRO A 175 5.02 8.13 16.62
CA PRO A 175 5.47 9.38 15.96
C PRO A 175 5.04 9.46 14.50
N PHE A 176 4.60 8.34 13.91
CA PHE A 176 4.14 8.26 12.53
C PHE A 176 2.62 8.48 12.40
N LYS A 177 1.89 8.61 13.50
CA LYS A 177 0.42 8.72 13.49
C LYS A 177 -0.06 9.90 12.65
N GLU A 178 0.55 11.06 12.81
CA GLU A 178 0.19 12.26 12.04
C GLU A 178 0.55 12.09 10.56
N ILE A 179 1.73 11.52 10.28
CA ILE A 179 2.24 11.31 8.91
C ILE A 179 1.42 10.25 8.17
N THR A 180 0.82 9.30 8.89
CA THR A 180 -0.04 8.27 8.31
C THR A 180 -1.51 8.65 8.27
N GLN A 181 -1.88 9.84 8.76
CA GLN A 181 -3.25 10.32 8.73
C GLN A 181 -3.83 10.27 7.31
N GLY A 182 -4.96 9.58 7.14
CA GLY A 182 -5.60 9.37 5.83
C GLY A 182 -5.01 8.23 5.00
N LEU A 183 -3.92 7.57 5.44
CA LEU A 183 -3.45 6.32 4.86
C LEU A 183 -4.33 5.15 5.27
N TYR A 184 -4.88 5.20 6.48
CA TYR A 184 -5.70 4.15 7.03
C TYR A 184 -7.14 4.60 7.16
N ILE A 185 -8.03 3.70 6.78
CA ILE A 185 -9.48 3.86 6.85
C ILE A 185 -10.02 2.71 7.68
N GLN A 186 -11.01 3.00 8.51
CA GLN A 186 -11.78 2.00 9.24
C GLN A 186 -13.20 1.95 8.69
N ASP A 187 -13.71 0.74 8.42
CA ASP A 187 -15.10 0.52 8.04
C ASP A 187 -16.00 0.29 9.26
N TRP A 188 -17.30 0.07 9.00
CA TRP A 188 -18.30 -0.19 10.03
C TRP A 188 -18.10 -1.52 10.79
N ALA A 189 -17.35 -2.47 10.22
CA ALA A 189 -16.98 -3.74 10.84
C ALA A 189 -15.62 -3.67 11.56
N GLU A 190 -15.12 -2.45 11.77
CA GLU A 190 -13.86 -2.15 12.45
C GLU A 190 -12.60 -2.67 11.74
N HIS A 191 -12.67 -3.06 10.48
CA HIS A 191 -11.47 -3.39 9.72
C HIS A 191 -10.71 -2.12 9.39
N VAL A 192 -9.41 -2.12 9.68
CA VAL A 192 -8.48 -1.05 9.25
C VAL A 192 -7.80 -1.49 7.96
N PHE A 193 -7.85 -0.66 6.94
CA PHE A 193 -7.30 -0.96 5.62
C PHE A 193 -6.68 0.29 4.96
N LEU A 194 -5.90 0.08 3.91
CA LEU A 194 -5.19 1.14 3.22
C LEU A 194 -6.11 1.94 2.29
N ASN A 195 -5.85 3.25 2.21
CA ASN A 195 -6.51 4.17 1.29
C ASN A 195 -5.60 4.49 0.10
N PRO A 196 -5.85 3.95 -1.11
CA PRO A 196 -5.05 4.26 -2.30
C PRO A 196 -5.43 5.57 -2.98
N TYR A 197 -6.54 6.24 -2.56
CA TYR A 197 -7.14 7.34 -3.33
C TYR A 197 -6.61 8.72 -3.00
N ASN A 198 -6.17 8.99 -1.78
CA ASN A 198 -5.76 10.33 -1.32
C ASN A 198 -4.30 10.37 -0.88
N GLN A 199 -3.36 10.09 -1.78
CA GLN A 199 -1.95 10.07 -1.41
C GLN A 199 -1.31 11.48 -1.35
N THR A 200 -1.73 12.39 -2.21
CA THR A 200 -1.20 13.76 -2.25
C THR A 200 -1.80 14.62 -1.14
N SER A 201 -3.10 14.49 -0.87
CA SER A 201 -3.79 15.25 0.17
C SER A 201 -3.32 14.92 1.60
N ARG A 202 -2.73 13.75 1.83
CA ARG A 202 -2.14 13.37 3.12
C ARG A 202 -1.00 14.29 3.51
N ASN A 203 -0.11 14.53 2.56
CA ASN A 203 1.07 15.36 2.79
C ASN A 203 0.69 16.79 3.21
N ILE A 204 -0.40 17.32 2.64
CA ILE A 204 -0.87 18.68 2.92
C ILE A 204 -1.50 18.81 4.32
N LYS A 205 -2.23 17.80 4.81
CA LYS A 205 -2.90 17.86 6.13
C LYS A 205 -1.93 17.72 7.31
N VAL A 206 -0.92 16.87 7.17
CA VAL A 206 0.15 16.75 8.17
C VAL A 206 0.90 18.07 8.32
N MET A 207 1.04 18.80 7.22
CA MET A 207 1.72 20.09 7.18
C MET A 207 1.00 21.19 7.95
N GLY A 208 -0.33 21.14 8.12
CA GLY A 208 -1.10 22.18 8.80
C GLY A 208 -0.88 22.29 10.32
N SER A 209 -0.20 21.31 10.93
CA SER A 209 0.13 21.29 12.37
C SER A 209 1.57 21.71 12.69
N LEU A 210 2.40 21.95 11.68
CA LEU A 210 3.81 22.26 11.82
C LEU A 210 4.09 23.76 11.71
N PRO A 211 5.19 24.28 12.27
CA PRO A 211 5.67 25.65 12.04
C PRO A 211 5.86 25.94 10.55
N GLN A 212 5.58 27.17 10.13
CA GLN A 212 5.48 27.55 8.71
C GLN A 212 6.81 27.41 7.93
N ASP A 213 7.94 27.56 8.61
CA ASP A 213 9.28 27.37 8.08
C ASP A 213 9.66 25.88 7.88
N GLU A 214 9.21 25.02 8.76
CA GLU A 214 9.34 23.55 8.62
C GLU A 214 8.46 23.04 7.50
N LEU A 215 7.24 23.59 7.37
CA LEU A 215 6.29 23.29 6.29
C LEU A 215 6.90 23.51 4.91
N LEU A 216 7.55 24.65 4.68
CA LEU A 216 8.17 24.99 3.40
C LEU A 216 9.30 24.01 3.04
N GLN A 217 10.13 23.61 4.01
CA GLN A 217 11.22 22.66 3.79
C GLN A 217 10.67 21.26 3.44
N ILE A 218 9.59 20.84 4.07
CA ILE A 218 8.93 19.55 3.81
C ILE A 218 8.24 19.58 2.44
N GLU A 219 7.53 20.65 2.10
CA GLU A 219 6.93 20.82 0.77
C GLU A 219 7.97 20.76 -0.34
N GLU A 220 9.11 21.42 -0.18
CA GLU A 220 10.21 21.33 -1.14
C GLU A 220 10.79 19.93 -1.23
N ALA A 221 11.01 19.25 -0.10
CA ALA A 221 11.53 17.88 -0.07
C ALA A 221 10.55 16.90 -0.71
N ILE A 222 9.25 16.96 -0.39
CA ILE A 222 8.21 16.12 -0.98
C ILE A 222 8.08 16.42 -2.48
N THR A 223 8.02 17.67 -2.88
CA THR A 223 7.92 18.08 -4.29
C THR A 223 9.15 17.63 -5.08
N LYS A 224 10.35 17.76 -4.51
CA LYS A 224 11.59 17.31 -5.12
C LYS A 224 11.66 15.79 -5.25
N THR A 225 11.16 15.08 -4.23
CA THR A 225 11.07 13.61 -4.21
C THR A 225 10.05 13.12 -5.22
N GLN A 226 8.85 13.69 -5.25
CA GLN A 226 7.83 13.39 -6.25
C GLN A 226 8.35 13.65 -7.67
N LYS A 227 8.99 14.78 -7.92
CA LYS A 227 9.61 15.09 -9.23
C LYS A 227 10.70 14.08 -9.60
N ARG A 228 11.53 13.64 -8.65
CA ARG A 228 12.57 12.62 -8.93
C ARG A 228 11.95 11.27 -9.26
N VAL A 229 10.91 10.86 -8.52
CA VAL A 229 10.18 9.62 -8.77
C VAL A 229 9.48 9.69 -10.11
N ILE A 230 8.75 10.77 -10.39
CA ILE A 230 8.06 11.02 -11.68
C ILE A 230 9.05 11.05 -12.85
N ASN A 231 10.21 11.68 -12.70
CA ASN A 231 11.23 11.73 -13.75
C ASN A 231 11.90 10.37 -14.04
N LYS A 232 11.95 9.48 -13.05
CA LYS A 232 12.40 8.09 -13.23
C LYS A 232 11.31 7.17 -13.79
N MET A 233 10.06 7.62 -13.73
CA MET A 233 8.92 6.87 -14.24
C MET A 233 8.79 6.98 -15.74
N ASN A 234 8.43 5.88 -16.39
CA ASN A 234 7.85 5.94 -17.73
C ASN A 234 6.66 6.93 -17.71
N LYS A 235 6.57 7.81 -18.72
CA LYS A 235 5.49 8.84 -18.83
C LYS A 235 4.08 8.29 -18.60
N GLY A 236 3.88 6.96 -18.76
CA GLY A 236 2.61 6.27 -18.54
C GLY A 236 2.08 6.22 -17.11
N PHE A 237 2.88 6.58 -16.08
CA PHE A 237 2.46 6.51 -14.67
C PHE A 237 2.33 7.87 -13.97
N ALA A 238 2.87 8.96 -14.57
CA ALA A 238 2.91 10.28 -13.93
C ALA A 238 1.52 10.79 -13.52
N HIS A 239 0.51 10.57 -14.34
CA HIS A 239 -0.88 10.97 -14.08
C HIS A 239 -1.53 10.23 -12.89
N LEU A 240 -0.99 9.08 -12.48
CA LEU A 240 -1.49 8.32 -11.33
C LEU A 240 -1.08 8.94 -9.98
N PHE A 241 -0.23 9.97 -9.98
CA PHE A 241 0.18 10.71 -8.77
C PHE A 241 -0.67 11.96 -8.53
N ASP A 242 -1.46 12.41 -9.49
CA ASP A 242 -2.50 13.41 -9.28
C ASP A 242 -3.78 12.72 -8.77
N ASP A 243 -4.25 13.06 -7.57
CA ASP A 243 -5.40 12.39 -6.95
C ASP A 243 -6.69 12.55 -7.76
N LYS A 244 -6.92 13.71 -8.40
CA LYS A 244 -8.13 13.95 -9.22
C LYS A 244 -8.11 13.10 -10.50
N GLN A 245 -6.97 13.07 -11.19
CA GLN A 245 -6.79 12.25 -12.39
C GLN A 245 -6.89 10.77 -12.05
N PHE A 246 -6.21 10.33 -10.99
CA PHE A 246 -6.27 8.95 -10.52
C PHE A 246 -7.71 8.53 -10.16
N ASN A 247 -8.42 9.32 -9.34
CA ASN A 247 -9.79 9.00 -8.93
C ASN A 247 -10.74 8.92 -10.14
N SER A 248 -10.53 9.75 -11.16
CA SER A 248 -11.28 9.68 -12.43
C SER A 248 -11.01 8.37 -13.17
N ILE A 249 -9.75 7.96 -13.30
CA ILE A 249 -9.34 6.70 -13.94
C ILE A 249 -9.88 5.50 -13.16
N ALA A 250 -9.69 5.47 -11.85
CA ALA A 250 -10.20 4.42 -10.97
C ALA A 250 -11.72 4.25 -11.09
N ARG A 251 -12.45 5.36 -11.13
CA ARG A 251 -13.91 5.38 -11.34
C ARG A 251 -14.30 4.76 -12.68
N GLY A 252 -13.54 5.05 -13.74
CA GLY A 252 -13.71 4.44 -15.06
C GLY A 252 -13.55 2.91 -15.01
N HIS A 253 -12.49 2.42 -14.38
CA HIS A 253 -12.25 0.97 -14.25
C HIS A 253 -13.29 0.28 -13.38
N ILE A 254 -13.68 0.86 -12.24
CA ILE A 254 -14.75 0.34 -11.37
C ILE A 254 -16.06 0.25 -12.14
N SER A 255 -16.44 1.29 -12.88
CA SER A 255 -17.68 1.32 -13.65
C SER A 255 -17.72 0.24 -14.75
N LYS A 256 -16.59 0.01 -15.44
CA LYS A 256 -16.48 -1.08 -16.43
C LYS A 256 -16.69 -2.45 -15.79
N LYS A 257 -16.10 -2.70 -14.61
CA LYS A 257 -16.26 -3.98 -13.88
C LYS A 257 -17.69 -4.15 -13.37
N ILE A 258 -18.30 -3.11 -12.79
CA ILE A 258 -19.71 -3.13 -12.37
C ILE A 258 -20.61 -3.52 -13.57
N LYS A 259 -20.44 -2.86 -14.72
CA LYS A 259 -21.21 -3.15 -15.94
C LYS A 259 -21.00 -4.60 -16.42
N LYS A 260 -19.74 -5.08 -16.38
CA LYS A 260 -19.39 -6.46 -16.82
C LYS A 260 -20.07 -7.53 -15.97
N TYR A 261 -20.17 -7.33 -14.65
CA TYR A 261 -20.58 -8.38 -13.71
C TYR A 261 -22.01 -8.25 -13.18
N LYS A 262 -22.73 -7.14 -13.44
CA LYS A 262 -24.09 -6.87 -12.95
C LYS A 262 -25.08 -8.05 -13.11
N ASN A 263 -25.01 -8.77 -14.21
CA ASN A 263 -25.91 -9.89 -14.51
C ASN A 263 -25.18 -11.24 -14.69
N ARG A 264 -23.90 -11.31 -14.30
CA ARG A 264 -23.07 -12.50 -14.51
C ARG A 264 -22.62 -13.18 -13.23
N ASN A 265 -22.26 -12.39 -12.22
CA ASN A 265 -21.75 -12.89 -10.95
C ASN A 265 -22.03 -11.87 -9.84
N GLN A 266 -23.03 -12.14 -9.01
CA GLN A 266 -23.48 -11.25 -7.95
C GLN A 266 -22.37 -10.96 -6.93
N SER A 267 -21.63 -11.98 -6.48
CA SER A 267 -20.55 -11.80 -5.51
C SER A 267 -19.42 -10.91 -6.03
N VAL A 268 -19.05 -11.06 -7.30
CA VAL A 268 -18.03 -10.21 -7.94
C VAL A 268 -18.56 -8.80 -8.16
N TYR A 269 -19.82 -8.66 -8.55
CA TYR A 269 -20.48 -7.37 -8.71
C TYR A 269 -20.49 -6.55 -7.41
N GLU A 270 -20.81 -7.16 -6.28
CA GLU A 270 -20.82 -6.52 -4.96
C GLU A 270 -19.44 -5.99 -4.54
N LYS A 271 -18.36 -6.69 -4.88
CA LYS A 271 -16.99 -6.22 -4.63
C LYS A 271 -16.72 -4.88 -5.31
N TYR A 272 -17.15 -4.71 -6.55
CA TYR A 272 -16.97 -3.46 -7.29
C TYR A 272 -17.95 -2.36 -6.88
N LEU A 273 -19.15 -2.71 -6.41
CA LEU A 273 -20.06 -1.76 -5.77
C LEU A 273 -19.44 -1.19 -4.49
N TRP A 274 -18.84 -2.04 -3.66
CA TRP A 274 -18.10 -1.58 -2.48
C TRP A 274 -16.99 -0.59 -2.88
N SER A 275 -16.19 -0.90 -3.89
CA SER A 275 -15.12 -0.02 -4.38
C SER A 275 -15.66 1.34 -4.85
N ARG A 276 -16.83 1.35 -5.52
CA ARG A 276 -17.51 2.60 -5.94
C ARG A 276 -17.94 3.42 -4.73
N ASN A 277 -18.57 2.80 -3.74
CA ASN A 277 -19.04 3.47 -2.54
C ASN A 277 -17.86 4.02 -1.73
N PHE A 278 -16.78 3.28 -1.61
CA PHE A 278 -15.56 3.77 -0.96
C PHE A 278 -14.97 4.99 -1.71
N LEU A 279 -14.82 4.92 -3.03
CA LEU A 279 -14.35 6.08 -3.82
C LEU A 279 -15.30 7.28 -3.74
N ASN A 280 -16.62 7.05 -3.70
CA ASN A 280 -17.60 8.11 -3.50
C ASN A 280 -17.43 8.78 -2.13
N TRP A 281 -17.23 8.01 -1.07
CA TRP A 281 -16.97 8.55 0.26
C TRP A 281 -15.67 9.38 0.29
N VAL A 282 -14.59 8.89 -0.32
CA VAL A 282 -13.31 9.63 -0.43
C VAL A 282 -13.49 10.96 -1.17
N ASP A 283 -14.30 11.00 -2.23
CA ASP A 283 -14.60 12.21 -3.03
C ASP A 283 -15.69 13.09 -2.40
N ASN A 284 -16.15 12.82 -1.16
CA ASN A 284 -17.28 13.48 -0.50
C ASN A 284 -18.57 13.47 -1.34
N LYS A 285 -18.81 12.38 -2.08
CA LYS A 285 -20.03 12.13 -2.84
C LYS A 285 -20.96 11.19 -2.07
N GLN A 286 -22.19 11.03 -2.54
CA GLN A 286 -23.13 10.08 -1.93
C GLN A 286 -22.55 8.66 -1.91
N SER A 287 -22.51 8.06 -0.74
CA SER A 287 -22.06 6.70 -0.47
C SER A 287 -23.06 5.98 0.42
N ASP A 288 -23.32 4.71 0.10
CA ASP A 288 -24.19 3.83 0.92
C ASP A 288 -23.44 3.23 2.11
N LEU A 289 -22.14 3.49 2.24
CA LEU A 289 -21.26 2.97 3.25
C LEU A 289 -20.62 4.09 4.06
N THR A 290 -20.41 3.82 5.35
CA THR A 290 -19.75 4.73 6.28
C THR A 290 -18.32 4.27 6.54
N PHE A 291 -17.39 5.20 6.47
CA PHE A 291 -15.98 5.00 6.76
C PHE A 291 -15.47 6.12 7.67
N LYS A 292 -14.36 5.88 8.36
CA LYS A 292 -13.66 6.92 9.13
C LYS A 292 -12.15 6.85 8.91
N TYR A 293 -11.50 7.98 8.99
CA TYR A 293 -10.03 8.05 9.04
C TYR A 293 -9.53 7.59 10.42
N VAL A 294 -8.38 6.93 10.44
CA VAL A 294 -7.76 6.39 11.66
C VAL A 294 -6.38 7.01 11.85
#